data_b2395da9a532ced9cbc8be1a0d6fa93a
#
_entry.id   b2395da9a532ced9cbc8be1a0d6fa93a
#
_cell.length_a   1.000
_cell.length_b   1.000
_cell.length_c   1.000
_cell.angle_alpha   90.00
_cell.angle_beta   90.00
_cell.angle_gamma   90.00
#
_symmetry.space_group_name_H-M   'P 1'
#
loop_
_entity.id
_entity.type
_entity.pdbx_description
1 polymer ?
#
loop_
_entity_poly.entity_id
_entity_poly.type
_entity_poly.pdbx_seq_one_letter_code
_entity_poly.pdbx_strand_id
1 'polypeptide(L)'
;MSTSAAPSVATSSATTPVPAYAPPLTIASVKADASENVQKTFTLQGWVRTVRAQKAMSFVELNDGSCLSGLQILCSSTTTDNYTLLENNDIATGAAVRVTGTLQESPAKGQAVELAATSLELVGVVVDPATYPLSKKRHTLEYLRTQAHLRPRTNVIGAVARIRSELSYATHTFFRGHGFWHVHTPIITASDCEGAGEQFVVTTLLGEGAEQESAEELEAAISEQGSAVRAAKDAKSDDVQAQVAKLLELKEKLAAASAGPADPNDVENDFFARRTSLTVSGQLNAEAFACALGKVYTFGPTFRAENSNTSRHLAEFWMVEPELAYADLQTDLSCAASYLRHCCQHVLDNCAEDVAFLDKNVFQRNDENEGTTLVERLQSVATQGFKAITYTEAVNLLLESGAKFEFPVEWGVDLQSEHERYLCEKVFNGPVAVTDYPKDIKAFYMRLNDDGKTVAAVDLLVPGVGELIGGSQREERLDVLERRMREMNLEPEDLWWYVDLRKYGSVPHAGFGLGFERLVQYCTGMENIRDVIPFPRYPGHADF
;
A
#
# COMPACT_ATOMS: atom_id res chain seq x y z
N MET A 1 23.34 51.32 -54.79
CA MET A 1 23.35 50.01 -54.17
C MET A 1 22.35 50.04 -53.02
N SER A 2 21.19 49.47 -53.27
CA SER A 2 20.03 49.49 -52.33
C SER A 2 20.11 48.25 -51.46
N THR A 3 20.26 48.41 -50.15
CA THR A 3 20.21 47.32 -49.16
C THR A 3 18.75 47.23 -48.68
N SER A 4 18.09 46.14 -49.10
CA SER A 4 16.78 45.74 -48.63
C SER A 4 16.88 45.21 -47.20
N ALA A 5 16.20 45.86 -46.27
CA ALA A 5 16.02 45.37 -44.90
C ALA A 5 14.86 44.35 -44.87
N ALA A 6 15.14 43.17 -44.31
CA ALA A 6 14.14 42.15 -44.09
C ALA A 6 13.17 42.58 -42.95
N PRO A 7 11.86 42.26 -43.04
CA PRO A 7 10.91 42.61 -42.00
C PRO A 7 11.14 41.72 -40.75
N SER A 8 11.31 42.39 -39.60
CA SER A 8 11.33 41.72 -38.30
C SER A 8 9.92 41.22 -37.95
N VAL A 9 9.73 39.91 -37.88
CA VAL A 9 8.52 39.30 -37.35
C VAL A 9 8.58 39.43 -35.83
N ALA A 10 7.84 40.41 -35.31
CA ALA A 10 7.60 40.51 -33.87
C ALA A 10 6.56 39.47 -33.47
N THR A 11 7.03 38.31 -32.98
CA THR A 11 6.18 37.34 -32.29
C THR A 11 6.00 37.79 -30.85
N SER A 12 5.00 38.59 -30.57
CA SER A 12 4.50 38.85 -29.23
C SER A 12 3.60 37.66 -28.83
N SER A 13 4.16 36.58 -28.38
CA SER A 13 3.39 35.60 -27.63
C SER A 13 3.19 36.17 -26.22
N ALA A 14 2.02 36.70 -25.96
CA ALA A 14 1.60 37.02 -24.61
C ALA A 14 1.48 35.71 -23.85
N THR A 15 2.52 35.37 -23.09
CA THR A 15 2.50 34.22 -22.17
C THR A 15 1.56 34.57 -21.01
N THR A 16 0.34 34.07 -21.06
CA THR A 16 -0.56 34.14 -19.90
C THR A 16 0.08 33.28 -18.76
N PRO A 17 0.36 33.86 -17.58
CA PRO A 17 0.94 33.11 -16.50
C PRO A 17 -0.01 31.98 -16.09
N VAL A 18 0.52 30.77 -15.87
CA VAL A 18 -0.25 29.65 -15.34
C VAL A 18 -0.74 30.04 -13.94
N PRO A 19 -2.06 30.01 -13.67
CA PRO A 19 -2.58 30.37 -12.35
C PRO A 19 -2.07 29.37 -11.29
N ALA A 20 -1.94 29.84 -10.04
CA ALA A 20 -1.65 28.96 -8.92
C ALA A 20 -2.75 27.91 -8.77
N TYR A 21 -2.37 26.68 -8.39
CA TYR A 21 -3.33 25.61 -8.15
C TYR A 21 -4.27 25.99 -7.00
N ALA A 22 -5.56 26.01 -7.28
CA ALA A 22 -6.63 26.14 -6.28
C ALA A 22 -7.41 24.82 -6.25
N PRO A 23 -7.37 24.05 -5.13
CA PRO A 23 -8.12 22.82 -5.05
C PRO A 23 -9.63 23.10 -5.16
N PRO A 24 -10.40 22.21 -5.77
CA PRO A 24 -11.86 22.34 -5.79
C PRO A 24 -12.41 22.27 -4.37
N LEU A 25 -13.51 22.98 -4.15
CA LEU A 25 -14.23 22.96 -2.87
C LEU A 25 -14.77 21.54 -2.62
N THR A 26 -14.62 21.06 -1.38
CA THR A 26 -15.04 19.71 -0.99
C THR A 26 -16.30 19.75 -0.11
N ILE A 27 -17.05 18.63 -0.10
CA ILE A 27 -18.20 18.46 0.79
C ILE A 27 -17.75 18.54 2.26
N ALA A 28 -16.60 17.95 2.58
CA ALA A 28 -16.02 18.02 3.93
C ALA A 28 -15.80 19.45 4.38
N SER A 29 -15.17 20.30 3.54
CA SER A 29 -14.91 21.70 3.88
C SER A 29 -16.19 22.52 4.04
N VAL A 30 -17.20 22.27 3.23
CA VAL A 30 -18.51 22.94 3.36
C VAL A 30 -19.23 22.55 4.64
N LYS A 31 -19.12 21.28 5.08
CA LYS A 31 -19.74 20.76 6.29
C LYS A 31 -18.99 21.15 7.57
N ALA A 32 -17.66 21.31 7.51
CA ALA A 32 -16.85 21.68 8.68
C ALA A 32 -17.31 23.03 9.28
N ASP A 33 -17.60 24.00 8.42
CA ASP A 33 -18.06 25.34 8.80
C ASP A 33 -19.56 25.52 8.50
N ALA A 34 -20.38 24.49 8.76
CA ALA A 34 -21.77 24.44 8.35
C ALA A 34 -22.58 25.66 8.80
N SER A 35 -22.43 26.11 10.04
CA SER A 35 -23.15 27.28 10.59
C SER A 35 -22.81 28.59 9.88
N GLU A 36 -21.55 28.75 9.47
CA GLU A 36 -21.09 29.96 8.74
C GLU A 36 -21.44 29.89 7.26
N ASN A 37 -21.63 28.67 6.74
CA ASN A 37 -21.88 28.42 5.32
C ASN A 37 -23.37 28.38 4.95
N VAL A 38 -24.28 28.32 5.92
CA VAL A 38 -25.72 28.46 5.66
C VAL A 38 -26.01 29.78 4.95
N GLN A 39 -26.91 29.75 3.96
CA GLN A 39 -27.29 30.83 3.04
C GLN A 39 -26.21 31.24 2.02
N LYS A 40 -25.05 30.57 2.00
CA LYS A 40 -24.08 30.78 0.92
C LYS A 40 -24.33 29.83 -0.25
N THR A 41 -23.98 30.27 -1.44
CA THR A 41 -24.08 29.48 -2.67
C THR A 41 -22.76 28.76 -2.93
N PHE A 42 -22.85 27.47 -3.24
CA PHE A 42 -21.71 26.61 -3.55
C PHE A 42 -21.91 25.87 -4.87
N THR A 43 -20.81 25.62 -5.56
CA THR A 43 -20.76 24.65 -6.67
C THR A 43 -19.93 23.46 -6.23
N LEU A 44 -20.57 22.30 -6.12
CA LEU A 44 -19.97 21.04 -5.67
C LEU A 44 -20.02 20.00 -6.79
N GLN A 45 -19.06 19.09 -6.79
CA GLN A 45 -18.94 18.01 -7.75
C GLN A 45 -18.79 16.69 -7.01
N GLY A 46 -19.28 15.58 -7.58
CA GLY A 46 -19.14 14.27 -6.98
C GLY A 46 -19.94 13.20 -7.68
N TRP A 47 -20.01 12.05 -7.05
CA TRP A 47 -20.76 10.90 -7.52
C TRP A 47 -22.06 10.73 -6.73
N VAL A 48 -23.11 10.42 -7.45
CA VAL A 48 -24.44 10.16 -6.90
C VAL A 48 -24.45 8.82 -6.18
N ARG A 49 -24.74 8.82 -4.90
CA ARG A 49 -24.90 7.61 -4.06
C ARG A 49 -26.31 7.06 -4.11
N THR A 50 -27.28 7.95 -4.00
CA THR A 50 -28.69 7.60 -4.09
C THR A 50 -29.48 8.70 -4.76
N VAL A 51 -30.52 8.32 -5.49
CA VAL A 51 -31.52 9.22 -6.07
C VAL A 51 -32.90 8.78 -5.60
N ARG A 52 -33.71 9.73 -5.18
CA ARG A 52 -35.15 9.58 -4.99
C ARG A 52 -35.86 10.61 -5.85
N ALA A 53 -36.13 10.23 -7.08
CA ALA A 53 -36.83 11.10 -8.04
C ALA A 53 -38.34 11.12 -7.72
N GLN A 54 -38.93 12.31 -7.66
CA GLN A 54 -40.36 12.57 -7.51
C GLN A 54 -40.75 13.68 -8.47
N LYS A 55 -42.09 13.81 -8.77
CA LYS A 55 -42.55 14.76 -9.77
C LYS A 55 -42.21 16.24 -9.47
N ALA A 56 -42.21 16.65 -8.22
CA ALA A 56 -42.03 18.05 -7.84
C ALA A 56 -40.70 18.31 -7.11
N MET A 57 -40.22 17.31 -6.37
CA MET A 57 -39.04 17.44 -5.53
C MET A 57 -38.26 16.13 -5.56
N SER A 58 -36.96 16.21 -5.88
CA SER A 58 -36.07 15.05 -5.87
C SER A 58 -34.94 15.22 -4.87
N PHE A 59 -34.45 14.12 -4.34
CA PHE A 59 -33.37 14.05 -3.37
C PHE A 59 -32.21 13.26 -3.96
N VAL A 60 -31.05 13.89 -4.02
CA VAL A 60 -29.82 13.26 -4.49
C VAL A 60 -28.79 13.28 -3.38
N GLU A 61 -28.22 12.14 -3.04
CA GLU A 61 -27.08 12.07 -2.13
C GLU A 61 -25.80 12.15 -2.96
N LEU A 62 -25.07 13.24 -2.81
CA LEU A 62 -23.80 13.53 -3.48
C LEU A 62 -22.64 13.20 -2.55
N ASN A 63 -21.61 12.51 -3.04
CA ASN A 63 -20.38 12.23 -2.33
C ASN A 63 -19.18 12.46 -3.25
N ASP A 64 -18.21 13.24 -2.77
CA ASP A 64 -16.96 13.56 -3.48
C ASP A 64 -15.75 12.78 -2.94
N GLY A 65 -15.96 11.88 -1.96
CA GLY A 65 -14.90 11.09 -1.31
C GLY A 65 -14.22 11.79 -0.14
N SER A 66 -14.41 13.08 0.05
CA SER A 66 -13.72 13.87 1.09
C SER A 66 -14.16 13.54 2.53
N CYS A 67 -15.34 12.96 2.71
CA CYS A 67 -15.86 12.50 4.00
C CYS A 67 -16.77 11.29 3.83
N LEU A 68 -17.10 10.64 4.95
CA LEU A 68 -17.94 9.43 4.96
C LEU A 68 -19.36 9.73 4.48
N SER A 69 -20.01 10.70 5.14
CA SER A 69 -21.37 11.09 4.84
C SER A 69 -21.42 12.09 3.69
N GLY A 70 -22.15 11.77 2.64
CA GLY A 70 -22.41 12.68 1.53
C GLY A 70 -23.17 13.94 1.96
N LEU A 71 -23.51 14.77 0.98
CA LEU A 71 -24.40 15.93 1.14
C LEU A 71 -25.72 15.65 0.42
N GLN A 72 -26.83 15.84 1.12
CA GLN A 72 -28.13 15.77 0.48
C GLN A 72 -28.35 17.02 -0.38
N ILE A 73 -28.73 16.79 -1.62
CA ILE A 73 -29.10 17.82 -2.58
C ILE A 73 -30.61 17.79 -2.77
N LEU A 74 -31.27 18.91 -2.55
CA LEU A 74 -32.68 19.11 -2.86
C LEU A 74 -32.80 19.71 -4.25
N CYS A 75 -33.50 19.02 -5.14
CA CYS A 75 -33.80 19.51 -6.48
C CYS A 75 -35.32 19.71 -6.61
N SER A 76 -35.72 20.87 -7.04
CA SER A 76 -37.15 21.23 -7.26
C SER A 76 -37.41 21.43 -8.76
N SER A 77 -38.51 20.87 -9.26
CA SER A 77 -38.91 21.03 -10.65
C SER A 77 -39.21 22.47 -11.05
N THR A 78 -39.41 23.37 -10.07
CA THR A 78 -39.70 24.79 -10.31
C THR A 78 -38.51 25.73 -10.20
N THR A 79 -37.42 25.30 -9.53
CA THR A 79 -36.29 26.17 -9.21
C THR A 79 -34.91 25.61 -9.59
N THR A 80 -34.84 24.32 -9.95
CA THR A 80 -33.56 23.70 -10.34
C THR A 80 -33.49 23.61 -11.86
N ASP A 81 -32.52 24.30 -12.44
CA ASP A 81 -32.22 24.19 -13.87
C ASP A 81 -31.79 22.75 -14.21
N ASN A 82 -32.24 22.26 -15.38
CA ASN A 82 -32.03 20.88 -15.83
C ASN A 82 -32.65 19.77 -14.95
N TYR A 83 -33.71 20.08 -14.22
CA TYR A 83 -34.46 19.09 -13.42
C TYR A 83 -34.94 17.89 -14.26
N THR A 84 -35.15 18.07 -15.55
CA THR A 84 -35.53 17.01 -16.52
C THR A 84 -34.54 15.85 -16.54
N LEU A 85 -33.26 16.04 -16.20
CA LEU A 85 -32.28 14.96 -16.06
C LEU A 85 -32.68 13.93 -14.98
N LEU A 86 -33.39 14.38 -13.94
CA LEU A 86 -33.92 13.50 -12.89
C LEU A 86 -35.24 12.84 -13.32
N GLU A 87 -36.10 13.56 -14.04
CA GLU A 87 -37.36 13.03 -14.57
C GLU A 87 -37.13 11.94 -15.59
N ASN A 88 -36.14 12.09 -16.45
CA ASN A 88 -35.75 11.13 -17.48
C ASN A 88 -34.93 9.95 -16.94
N ASN A 89 -34.54 9.97 -15.66
CA ASN A 89 -33.58 9.02 -15.05
C ASN A 89 -32.19 9.04 -15.69
N ASP A 90 -31.76 10.16 -16.28
CA ASP A 90 -30.41 10.32 -16.83
C ASP A 90 -29.36 10.37 -15.70
N ILE A 91 -29.78 10.84 -14.50
CA ILE A 91 -28.98 10.81 -13.28
C ILE A 91 -29.35 9.59 -12.46
N ALA A 92 -28.51 8.56 -12.55
CA ALA A 92 -28.62 7.30 -11.81
C ALA A 92 -27.56 7.21 -10.67
N THR A 93 -27.69 6.21 -9.80
CA THR A 93 -26.64 5.86 -8.83
C THR A 93 -25.33 5.58 -9.55
N GLY A 94 -24.26 6.25 -9.12
CA GLY A 94 -22.93 6.16 -9.76
C GLY A 94 -22.65 7.27 -10.79
N ALA A 95 -23.62 8.03 -11.25
CA ALA A 95 -23.40 9.17 -12.16
C ALA A 95 -22.55 10.26 -11.48
N ALA A 96 -21.72 10.93 -12.27
CA ALA A 96 -20.98 12.10 -11.82
C ALA A 96 -21.77 13.37 -12.16
N VAL A 97 -21.94 14.26 -11.20
CA VAL A 97 -22.70 15.49 -11.35
C VAL A 97 -21.97 16.70 -10.78
N ARG A 98 -22.28 17.87 -11.34
CA ARG A 98 -21.95 19.17 -10.77
C ARG A 98 -23.24 19.85 -10.36
N VAL A 99 -23.29 20.36 -9.12
CA VAL A 99 -24.49 20.97 -8.56
C VAL A 99 -24.13 22.36 -8.01
N THR A 100 -24.89 23.37 -8.42
CA THR A 100 -24.85 24.70 -7.81
C THR A 100 -26.12 24.91 -6.99
N GLY A 101 -25.98 25.44 -5.78
CA GLY A 101 -27.11 25.65 -4.90
C GLY A 101 -26.76 26.41 -3.64
N THR A 102 -27.76 26.73 -2.85
CA THR A 102 -27.62 27.43 -1.57
C THR A 102 -27.66 26.42 -0.42
N LEU A 103 -26.69 26.47 0.48
CA LEU A 103 -26.65 25.63 1.67
C LEU A 103 -27.72 26.12 2.65
N GLN A 104 -28.49 25.20 3.20
CA GLN A 104 -29.54 25.47 4.20
C GLN A 104 -29.49 24.46 5.34
N GLU A 105 -30.05 24.83 6.48
CA GLU A 105 -30.25 23.88 7.58
C GLU A 105 -31.20 22.76 7.13
N SER A 106 -30.87 21.53 7.49
CA SER A 106 -31.74 20.39 7.16
C SER A 106 -32.77 20.15 8.25
N PRO A 107 -34.05 20.02 7.91
CA PRO A 107 -35.09 19.60 8.87
C PRO A 107 -35.01 18.10 9.22
N ALA A 108 -34.21 17.33 8.46
CA ALA A 108 -34.15 15.88 8.64
C ALA A 108 -33.20 15.50 9.78
N LYS A 109 -33.58 14.51 10.57
CA LYS A 109 -32.71 13.92 11.59
C LYS A 109 -31.52 13.22 10.94
N GLY A 110 -30.32 13.47 11.47
CA GLY A 110 -29.09 12.79 11.04
C GLY A 110 -28.23 13.56 10.03
N GLN A 111 -28.65 14.76 9.60
CA GLN A 111 -27.83 15.70 8.81
C GLN A 111 -28.10 17.13 9.29
N ALA A 112 -27.03 17.92 9.41
CA ALA A 112 -27.14 19.31 9.86
C ALA A 112 -27.57 20.25 8.74
N VAL A 113 -27.07 20.01 7.53
CA VAL A 113 -27.25 20.87 6.37
C VAL A 113 -27.57 20.06 5.12
N GLU A 114 -28.20 20.74 4.13
CA GLU A 114 -28.48 20.22 2.81
C GLU A 114 -28.34 21.36 1.78
N LEU A 115 -28.12 21.03 0.51
CA LEU A 115 -27.97 22.00 -0.57
C LEU A 115 -29.26 22.11 -1.41
N ALA A 116 -29.91 23.25 -1.38
CA ALA A 116 -31.02 23.57 -2.27
C ALA A 116 -30.48 23.92 -3.66
N ALA A 117 -30.58 23.01 -4.61
CA ALA A 117 -30.01 23.14 -5.94
C ALA A 117 -30.72 24.20 -6.77
N THR A 118 -29.94 25.09 -7.39
CA THR A 118 -30.39 26.00 -8.42
C THR A 118 -30.05 25.48 -9.82
N SER A 119 -28.98 24.70 -9.97
CA SER A 119 -28.58 24.08 -11.22
C SER A 119 -27.98 22.71 -11.02
N LEU A 120 -28.26 21.80 -11.94
CA LEU A 120 -27.77 20.43 -11.96
C LEU A 120 -27.18 20.12 -13.34
N GLU A 121 -25.92 19.68 -13.38
CA GLU A 121 -25.20 19.31 -14.59
C GLU A 121 -24.78 17.84 -14.51
N LEU A 122 -25.10 17.06 -15.53
CA LEU A 122 -24.60 15.69 -15.70
C LEU A 122 -23.19 15.74 -16.33
N VAL A 123 -22.18 15.37 -15.55
CA VAL A 123 -20.77 15.35 -15.97
C VAL A 123 -20.39 14.00 -16.55
N GLY A 124 -20.83 12.93 -15.92
CA GLY A 124 -20.56 11.56 -16.35
C GLY A 124 -21.78 10.66 -16.17
N VAL A 125 -22.26 10.09 -17.26
CA VAL A 125 -23.43 9.20 -17.27
C VAL A 125 -23.05 7.78 -16.84
N VAL A 126 -23.98 7.05 -16.24
CA VAL A 126 -23.92 5.59 -16.12
C VAL A 126 -24.59 5.01 -17.35
N VAL A 127 -23.80 4.46 -18.26
CA VAL A 127 -24.29 4.02 -19.59
C VAL A 127 -25.42 2.99 -19.47
N ASP A 128 -25.27 2.03 -18.55
CA ASP A 128 -26.31 1.04 -18.23
C ASP A 128 -26.50 0.96 -16.72
N PRO A 129 -27.48 1.70 -16.16
CA PRO A 129 -27.76 1.66 -14.72
C PRO A 129 -28.18 0.29 -14.19
N ALA A 130 -28.70 -0.61 -15.05
CA ALA A 130 -29.13 -1.94 -14.64
C ALA A 130 -27.93 -2.87 -14.33
N THR A 131 -26.79 -2.65 -14.98
CA THR A 131 -25.56 -3.41 -14.79
C THR A 131 -24.60 -2.79 -13.77
N TYR A 132 -24.92 -1.61 -13.22
CA TYR A 132 -24.05 -0.96 -12.23
C TYR A 132 -23.87 -1.84 -10.98
N PRO A 133 -22.62 -2.32 -10.71
CA PRO A 133 -22.43 -3.40 -9.74
C PRO A 133 -22.62 -2.95 -8.29
N LEU A 134 -22.47 -1.64 -8.00
CA LEU A 134 -22.59 -1.08 -6.65
C LEU A 134 -23.96 -0.43 -6.41
N SER A 135 -25.02 -1.20 -6.61
CA SER A 135 -26.40 -0.76 -6.33
C SER A 135 -26.58 -0.46 -4.83
N LYS A 136 -27.70 0.19 -4.46
CA LYS A 136 -28.02 0.64 -3.09
C LYS A 136 -28.09 -0.48 -2.01
N LYS A 137 -27.94 -1.75 -2.35
CA LYS A 137 -27.94 -2.86 -1.38
C LYS A 137 -26.56 -3.00 -0.70
N ARG A 138 -26.54 -3.65 0.45
CA ARG A 138 -25.28 -4.05 1.09
C ARG A 138 -24.61 -5.13 0.24
N HIS A 139 -23.30 -4.96 0.00
CA HIS A 139 -22.44 -5.94 -0.66
C HIS A 139 -21.53 -6.61 0.37
N THR A 140 -21.19 -7.88 0.15
CA THR A 140 -20.17 -8.56 0.94
C THR A 140 -18.79 -8.07 0.52
N LEU A 141 -17.80 -8.18 1.41
CA LEU A 141 -16.42 -7.80 1.11
C LEU A 141 -15.82 -8.70 0.01
N GLU A 142 -16.18 -9.98 -0.02
CA GLU A 142 -15.78 -10.93 -1.06
C GLU A 142 -16.23 -10.44 -2.45
N TYR A 143 -17.50 -10.04 -2.58
CA TYR A 143 -18.00 -9.46 -3.81
C TYR A 143 -17.27 -8.18 -4.18
N LEU A 144 -17.02 -7.30 -3.20
CA LEU A 144 -16.30 -6.04 -3.47
C LEU A 144 -14.87 -6.26 -3.93
N ARG A 145 -14.21 -7.36 -3.54
CA ARG A 145 -12.88 -7.72 -4.08
C ARG A 145 -12.91 -8.00 -5.58
N THR A 146 -13.99 -8.59 -6.10
CA THR A 146 -14.16 -8.79 -7.56
C THR A 146 -14.45 -7.49 -8.31
N GLN A 147 -14.74 -6.40 -7.59
CA GLN A 147 -15.01 -5.07 -8.12
C GLN A 147 -13.97 -4.05 -7.61
N ALA A 148 -12.69 -4.43 -7.56
CA ALA A 148 -11.63 -3.66 -6.90
C ALA A 148 -11.55 -2.20 -7.41
N HIS A 149 -11.74 -1.97 -8.71
CA HIS A 149 -11.73 -0.66 -9.37
C HIS A 149 -12.94 0.25 -8.99
N LEU A 150 -14.04 -0.32 -8.53
CA LEU A 150 -15.23 0.43 -8.12
C LEU A 150 -15.48 0.42 -6.61
N ARG A 151 -14.95 -0.56 -5.88
CA ARG A 151 -15.19 -0.70 -4.44
C ARG A 151 -14.86 0.55 -3.59
N PRO A 152 -13.93 1.46 -3.98
CA PRO A 152 -13.71 2.70 -3.25
C PRO A 152 -14.94 3.63 -3.17
N ARG A 153 -15.92 3.44 -4.06
CA ARG A 153 -17.19 4.17 -4.00
C ARG A 153 -18.11 3.71 -2.89
N THR A 154 -17.79 2.63 -2.16
CA THR A 154 -18.55 2.17 -0.99
C THR A 154 -18.07 2.87 0.29
N ASN A 155 -18.97 3.04 1.26
CA ASN A 155 -18.62 3.70 2.52
C ASN A 155 -17.54 2.93 3.30
N VAL A 156 -17.59 1.58 3.30
CA VAL A 156 -16.61 0.75 4.03
C VAL A 156 -15.20 0.97 3.45
N ILE A 157 -15.04 0.74 2.15
CA ILE A 157 -13.72 0.85 1.52
C ILE A 157 -13.27 2.33 1.45
N GLY A 158 -14.19 3.27 1.29
CA GLY A 158 -13.88 4.69 1.37
C GLY A 158 -13.35 5.11 2.76
N ALA A 159 -13.95 4.61 3.84
CA ALA A 159 -13.48 4.83 5.21
C ALA A 159 -12.08 4.22 5.43
N VAL A 160 -11.88 2.97 5.00
CA VAL A 160 -10.56 2.31 5.05
C VAL A 160 -9.51 3.10 4.28
N ALA A 161 -9.84 3.61 3.08
CA ALA A 161 -8.90 4.37 2.26
C ALA A 161 -8.50 5.71 2.92
N ARG A 162 -9.43 6.42 3.57
CA ARG A 162 -9.13 7.66 4.31
C ARG A 162 -8.26 7.37 5.53
N ILE A 163 -8.59 6.36 6.34
CA ILE A 163 -7.77 5.96 7.49
C ILE A 163 -6.37 5.53 7.03
N ARG A 164 -6.26 4.76 5.94
CA ARG A 164 -4.95 4.37 5.36
C ARG A 164 -4.13 5.60 4.95
N SER A 165 -4.76 6.58 4.32
CA SER A 165 -4.10 7.84 3.93
C SER A 165 -3.60 8.62 5.15
N GLU A 166 -4.45 8.77 6.17
CA GLU A 166 -4.08 9.45 7.41
C GLU A 166 -2.97 8.72 8.17
N LEU A 167 -2.97 7.39 8.21
CA LEU A 167 -1.88 6.60 8.81
C LEU A 167 -0.57 6.77 8.05
N SER A 168 -0.60 6.87 6.72
CA SER A 168 0.60 7.15 5.92
C SER A 168 1.17 8.54 6.27
N TYR A 169 0.30 9.54 6.37
CA TYR A 169 0.69 10.89 6.80
C TYR A 169 1.23 10.90 8.23
N ALA A 170 0.56 10.22 9.16
CA ALA A 170 1.00 10.07 10.54
C ALA A 170 2.40 9.42 10.64
N THR A 171 2.67 8.41 9.82
CA THR A 171 4.00 7.77 9.73
C THR A 171 5.07 8.79 9.39
N HIS A 172 4.89 9.55 8.32
CA HIS A 172 5.86 10.56 7.92
C HIS A 172 6.02 11.68 8.95
N THR A 173 4.94 12.13 9.57
CA THR A 173 5.00 13.19 10.60
C THR A 173 5.70 12.73 11.87
N PHE A 174 5.46 11.49 12.31
CA PHE A 174 6.15 10.93 13.47
C PHE A 174 7.66 10.87 13.26
N PHE A 175 8.10 10.17 12.23
CA PHE A 175 9.53 9.98 12.00
C PHE A 175 10.24 11.30 11.70
N ARG A 176 9.65 12.16 10.86
CA ARG A 176 10.22 13.47 10.58
C ARG A 176 10.30 14.35 11.82
N GLY A 177 9.27 14.33 12.65
CA GLY A 177 9.23 15.09 13.94
C GLY A 177 10.28 14.63 14.93
N HIS A 178 10.73 13.37 14.87
CA HIS A 178 11.79 12.80 15.71
C HIS A 178 13.18 12.83 15.06
N GLY A 179 13.33 13.51 13.92
CA GLY A 179 14.62 13.73 13.26
C GLY A 179 15.12 12.53 12.44
N PHE A 180 14.23 11.65 11.98
CA PHE A 180 14.57 10.59 11.04
C PHE A 180 14.59 11.09 9.59
N TRP A 181 15.47 10.51 8.79
CA TRP A 181 15.51 10.72 7.34
C TRP A 181 14.77 9.60 6.62
N HIS A 182 13.90 9.94 5.69
CA HIS A 182 13.26 8.96 4.81
C HIS A 182 14.24 8.52 3.73
N VAL A 183 14.48 7.22 3.61
CA VAL A 183 15.40 6.62 2.64
C VAL A 183 14.63 5.69 1.73
N HIS A 184 14.88 5.79 0.42
CA HIS A 184 14.33 4.85 -0.56
C HIS A 184 15.34 3.74 -0.82
N THR A 185 14.98 2.52 -0.43
CA THR A 185 15.77 1.31 -0.67
C THR A 185 15.35 0.64 -1.98
N PRO A 186 16.24 -0.15 -2.62
CA PRO A 186 15.94 -0.82 -3.87
C PRO A 186 14.78 -1.82 -3.72
N ILE A 187 13.88 -1.84 -4.72
CA ILE A 187 12.82 -2.86 -4.83
C ILE A 187 13.38 -4.13 -5.49
N ILE A 188 14.29 -3.98 -6.47
CA ILE A 188 14.98 -5.09 -7.10
C ILE A 188 16.32 -5.27 -6.39
N THR A 189 16.60 -6.48 -5.91
CA THR A 189 17.81 -6.77 -5.14
C THR A 189 18.38 -8.13 -5.52
N ALA A 190 19.71 -8.27 -5.38
CA ALA A 190 20.38 -9.55 -5.45
C ALA A 190 20.65 -10.14 -4.05
N SER A 191 20.20 -9.47 -2.99
CA SER A 191 20.42 -9.88 -1.60
C SER A 191 19.14 -10.43 -0.99
N ASP A 192 19.23 -11.56 -0.29
CA ASP A 192 18.16 -12.08 0.56
C ASP A 192 18.44 -11.67 2.01
N CYS A 193 17.63 -10.77 2.55
CA CYS A 193 17.82 -10.26 3.91
C CYS A 193 17.25 -11.19 4.99
N GLU A 194 16.34 -12.09 4.66
CA GLU A 194 15.75 -13.02 5.63
C GLU A 194 16.36 -14.43 5.52
N GLY A 195 17.08 -14.74 4.43
CA GLY A 195 17.81 -16.00 4.23
C GLY A 195 16.92 -17.23 3.97
N ALA A 196 15.60 -17.06 3.88
CA ALA A 196 14.63 -18.14 3.70
C ALA A 196 13.34 -17.69 3.02
N GLY A 197 13.27 -16.45 2.54
CA GLY A 197 12.06 -15.88 1.95
C GLY A 197 11.77 -16.46 0.57
N GLU A 198 10.54 -16.91 0.31
CA GLU A 198 10.07 -17.17 -1.02
C GLU A 198 10.01 -15.84 -1.78
N GLN A 199 10.97 -15.63 -2.69
CA GLN A 199 11.12 -14.38 -3.45
C GLN A 199 10.55 -14.50 -4.85
N PHE A 200 9.93 -13.41 -5.33
CA PHE A 200 9.63 -13.26 -6.76
C PHE A 200 10.91 -12.96 -7.53
N VAL A 201 11.25 -13.80 -8.49
CA VAL A 201 12.41 -13.61 -9.35
C VAL A 201 12.12 -12.52 -10.39
N VAL A 202 13.07 -11.60 -10.58
CA VAL A 202 13.04 -10.59 -11.64
C VAL A 202 13.99 -11.02 -12.75
N THR A 203 13.46 -11.23 -13.96
CA THR A 203 14.22 -11.68 -15.11
C THR A 203 13.68 -11.10 -16.42
N THR A 204 14.55 -10.87 -17.39
CA THR A 204 14.21 -10.50 -18.77
C THR A 204 14.31 -11.69 -19.74
N LEU A 205 14.70 -12.87 -19.25
CA LEU A 205 14.87 -14.07 -20.06
C LEU A 205 13.54 -14.74 -20.45
N LEU A 206 12.49 -14.51 -19.67
CA LEU A 206 11.14 -14.90 -20.04
C LEU A 206 10.65 -13.86 -21.06
N GLY A 207 11.05 -14.00 -22.32
CA GLY A 207 10.65 -13.09 -23.38
C GLY A 207 9.14 -12.91 -23.41
N GLU A 208 8.68 -11.74 -23.86
CA GLU A 208 7.28 -11.53 -24.19
C GLU A 208 6.81 -12.71 -25.04
N GLY A 209 5.67 -13.30 -24.69
CA GLY A 209 4.94 -14.22 -25.57
C GLY A 209 4.36 -13.47 -26.78
N ALA A 210 5.20 -12.64 -27.42
CA ALA A 210 4.96 -12.16 -28.75
C ALA A 210 4.74 -13.41 -29.59
N GLU A 211 3.70 -13.43 -30.38
CA GLU A 211 3.59 -14.33 -31.53
C GLU A 211 4.91 -14.23 -32.30
N GLN A 212 5.90 -15.04 -31.88
CA GLN A 212 7.17 -15.12 -32.60
C GLN A 212 6.76 -15.70 -33.94
N GLU A 213 6.94 -14.90 -35.01
CA GLU A 213 6.88 -15.41 -36.37
C GLU A 213 7.67 -16.71 -36.37
N SER A 214 7.04 -17.80 -36.82
CA SER A 214 7.69 -19.10 -36.81
C SER A 214 8.99 -19.04 -37.62
N ALA A 215 9.97 -19.86 -37.29
CA ALA A 215 11.21 -19.88 -38.02
C ALA A 215 10.95 -20.09 -39.53
N GLU A 216 9.93 -20.87 -39.89
CA GLU A 216 9.50 -21.09 -41.27
C GLU A 216 8.95 -19.83 -41.96
N GLU A 217 8.16 -19.01 -41.25
CA GLU A 217 7.65 -17.72 -41.73
C GLU A 217 8.79 -16.70 -41.90
N LEU A 218 9.72 -16.64 -40.95
CA LEU A 218 10.91 -15.78 -41.05
C LEU A 218 11.85 -16.20 -42.19
N GLU A 219 12.07 -17.51 -42.43
CA GLU A 219 12.83 -18.01 -43.58
C GLU A 219 12.16 -17.64 -44.90
N ALA A 220 10.86 -17.74 -44.98
CA ALA A 220 10.10 -17.33 -46.16
C ALA A 220 10.23 -15.82 -46.41
N ALA A 221 10.08 -14.99 -45.34
CA ALA A 221 10.24 -13.54 -45.42
C ALA A 221 11.68 -13.11 -45.80
N ILE A 222 12.69 -13.82 -45.33
CA ILE A 222 14.10 -13.60 -45.69
C ILE A 222 14.33 -13.93 -47.16
N SER A 223 13.74 -15.01 -47.67
CA SER A 223 13.83 -15.39 -49.08
C SER A 223 13.20 -14.34 -49.99
N GLU A 224 11.99 -13.88 -49.64
CA GLU A 224 11.29 -12.82 -50.37
C GLU A 224 12.07 -11.50 -50.34
N GLN A 225 12.53 -11.07 -49.13
CA GLN A 225 13.32 -9.86 -48.96
C GLN A 225 14.66 -9.94 -49.70
N GLY A 226 15.30 -11.10 -49.72
CA GLY A 226 16.50 -11.35 -50.50
C GLY A 226 16.30 -11.15 -52.03
N SER A 227 15.13 -11.54 -52.54
CA SER A 227 14.72 -11.30 -53.93
C SER A 227 14.47 -9.82 -54.20
N ALA A 228 13.87 -9.09 -53.25
CA ALA A 228 13.65 -7.65 -53.33
C ALA A 228 14.99 -6.86 -53.36
N VAL A 229 15.97 -7.27 -52.53
CA VAL A 229 17.34 -6.70 -52.57
C VAL A 229 18.04 -6.90 -53.90
N ARG A 230 17.88 -8.08 -54.52
CA ARG A 230 18.44 -8.36 -55.87
C ARG A 230 17.80 -7.47 -56.91
N ALA A 231 16.48 -7.39 -56.94
CA ALA A 231 15.72 -6.55 -57.87
C ALA A 231 16.09 -5.06 -57.74
N ALA A 232 16.23 -4.56 -56.52
CA ALA A 232 16.63 -3.17 -56.27
C ALA A 232 18.08 -2.88 -56.73
N LYS A 233 18.99 -3.85 -56.59
CA LYS A 233 20.35 -3.75 -57.10
C LYS A 233 20.41 -3.73 -58.62
N ASP A 234 19.68 -4.60 -59.29
CA ASP A 234 19.62 -4.68 -60.75
C ASP A 234 19.01 -3.43 -61.35
N ALA A 235 18.02 -2.86 -60.69
CA ALA A 235 17.36 -1.58 -61.08
C ALA A 235 18.19 -0.34 -60.74
N LYS A 236 19.32 -0.49 -60.03
CA LYS A 236 20.13 0.62 -59.47
C LYS A 236 19.28 1.62 -58.69
N SER A 237 18.34 1.14 -57.89
CA SER A 237 17.43 1.94 -57.09
C SER A 237 18.17 2.56 -55.91
N ASP A 238 17.78 3.77 -55.52
CA ASP A 238 18.29 4.44 -54.31
C ASP A 238 17.82 3.73 -53.01
N ASP A 239 16.91 2.78 -53.11
CA ASP A 239 16.30 2.06 -51.98
C ASP A 239 17.08 0.80 -51.55
N VAL A 240 18.19 0.47 -52.21
CA VAL A 240 19.00 -0.73 -51.93
C VAL A 240 19.41 -0.83 -50.47
N GLN A 241 19.83 0.30 -49.84
CA GLN A 241 20.28 0.31 -48.45
C GLN A 241 19.12 0.00 -47.48
N ALA A 242 17.92 0.52 -47.70
CA ALA A 242 16.75 0.24 -46.88
C ALA A 242 16.33 -1.24 -46.97
N GLN A 243 16.36 -1.82 -48.20
CA GLN A 243 16.05 -3.23 -48.41
C GLN A 243 17.07 -4.17 -47.75
N VAL A 244 18.35 -3.79 -47.74
CA VAL A 244 19.42 -4.54 -47.03
C VAL A 244 19.25 -4.45 -45.53
N ALA A 245 18.93 -3.28 -44.98
CA ALA A 245 18.67 -3.11 -43.54
C ALA A 245 17.53 -4.01 -43.06
N LYS A 246 16.41 -4.06 -43.82
CA LYS A 246 15.29 -4.93 -43.52
C LYS A 246 15.65 -6.43 -43.59
N LEU A 247 16.51 -6.83 -44.57
CA LEU A 247 17.00 -8.19 -44.64
C LEU A 247 17.87 -8.59 -43.45
N LEU A 248 18.68 -7.65 -42.93
CA LEU A 248 19.49 -7.88 -41.74
C LEU A 248 18.62 -8.03 -40.48
N GLU A 249 17.62 -7.17 -40.32
CA GLU A 249 16.64 -7.27 -39.24
C GLU A 249 15.89 -8.63 -39.22
N LEU A 250 15.43 -9.10 -40.37
CA LEU A 250 14.79 -10.42 -40.48
C LEU A 250 15.74 -11.57 -40.14
N LYS A 251 17.02 -11.46 -40.48
CA LYS A 251 18.02 -12.47 -40.12
C LYS A 251 18.34 -12.47 -38.64
N GLU A 252 18.36 -11.32 -37.99
CA GLU A 252 18.51 -11.21 -36.54
C GLU A 252 17.30 -11.83 -35.83
N LYS A 253 16.08 -11.57 -36.29
CA LYS A 253 14.86 -12.20 -35.77
C LYS A 253 14.88 -13.73 -35.95
N LEU A 254 15.34 -14.24 -37.09
CA LEU A 254 15.47 -15.68 -37.32
C LEU A 254 16.53 -16.31 -36.41
N ALA A 255 17.65 -15.64 -36.21
CA ALA A 255 18.69 -16.10 -35.26
C ALA A 255 18.16 -16.20 -33.84
N ALA A 256 17.39 -15.18 -33.39
CA ALA A 256 16.72 -15.19 -32.11
C ALA A 256 15.65 -16.29 -32.00
N ALA A 257 14.80 -16.46 -33.02
CA ALA A 257 13.79 -17.51 -33.05
C ALA A 257 14.38 -18.93 -33.09
N SER A 258 15.55 -19.10 -33.74
CA SER A 258 16.25 -20.38 -33.84
C SER A 258 17.04 -20.76 -32.59
N ALA A 259 17.35 -19.79 -31.73
CA ALA A 259 18.02 -20.03 -30.45
C ALA A 259 17.10 -20.73 -29.42
N GLY A 260 15.80 -20.82 -29.71
CA GLY A 260 14.80 -21.34 -28.78
C GLY A 260 14.47 -20.37 -27.65
N PRO A 261 13.53 -20.71 -26.76
CA PRO A 261 13.26 -19.88 -25.58
C PRO A 261 14.54 -19.78 -24.74
N ALA A 262 14.87 -18.56 -24.31
CA ALA A 262 16.01 -18.34 -23.43
C ALA A 262 15.89 -19.25 -22.18
N ASP A 263 16.98 -19.87 -21.76
CA ASP A 263 16.98 -20.63 -20.49
C ASP A 263 16.73 -19.66 -19.34
N PRO A 264 15.64 -19.81 -18.60
CA PRO A 264 15.33 -18.94 -17.46
C PRO A 264 16.39 -19.00 -16.35
N ASN A 265 17.33 -19.96 -16.42
CA ASN A 265 18.45 -20.09 -15.50
C ASN A 265 19.77 -19.52 -16.05
N ASP A 266 19.77 -18.98 -17.25
CA ASP A 266 20.95 -18.33 -17.86
C ASP A 266 21.15 -16.92 -17.29
N VAL A 267 21.47 -16.86 -16.00
CA VAL A 267 21.58 -15.60 -15.24
C VAL A 267 22.72 -14.70 -15.76
N GLU A 268 23.74 -15.26 -16.42
CA GLU A 268 24.88 -14.48 -16.97
C GLU A 268 24.43 -13.59 -18.15
N ASN A 269 23.42 -14.03 -18.89
CA ASN A 269 22.84 -13.29 -20.00
C ASN A 269 21.55 -12.52 -19.61
N ASP A 270 21.13 -12.57 -18.35
CA ASP A 270 20.03 -11.76 -17.85
C ASP A 270 20.44 -10.30 -17.65
N PHE A 271 19.47 -9.40 -17.54
CA PHE A 271 19.69 -7.94 -17.47
C PHE A 271 20.73 -7.51 -16.43
N PHE A 272 20.73 -8.11 -15.25
CA PHE A 272 21.67 -7.79 -14.17
C PHE A 272 22.89 -8.71 -14.12
N ALA A 273 23.03 -9.67 -15.03
CA ALA A 273 24.08 -10.69 -15.06
C ALA A 273 24.23 -11.43 -13.70
N ARG A 274 23.16 -11.51 -12.95
CA ARG A 274 23.03 -12.25 -11.68
C ARG A 274 21.55 -12.45 -11.33
N ARG A 275 21.27 -13.46 -10.50
CA ARG A 275 19.93 -13.66 -9.99
C ARG A 275 19.48 -12.46 -9.17
N THR A 276 18.33 -11.89 -9.53
CA THR A 276 17.68 -10.77 -8.81
C THR A 276 16.26 -11.13 -8.47
N SER A 277 15.76 -10.49 -7.43
CA SER A 277 14.42 -10.73 -6.89
C SER A 277 13.77 -9.42 -6.45
N LEU A 278 12.46 -9.45 -6.26
CA LEU A 278 11.78 -8.37 -5.54
C LEU A 278 12.12 -8.48 -4.06
N THR A 279 12.37 -7.35 -3.42
CA THR A 279 12.80 -7.29 -2.01
C THR A 279 11.73 -7.76 -1.05
N VAL A 280 12.13 -8.46 0.00
CA VAL A 280 11.27 -8.82 1.13
C VAL A 280 11.32 -7.80 2.26
N SER A 281 12.37 -6.95 2.31
CA SER A 281 12.59 -5.88 3.31
C SER A 281 13.65 -4.89 2.83
N GLY A 282 13.52 -3.63 3.24
CA GLY A 282 14.53 -2.59 3.04
C GLY A 282 15.54 -2.47 4.17
N GLN A 283 15.44 -3.29 5.24
CA GLN A 283 16.20 -3.17 6.47
C GLN A 283 17.71 -3.09 6.25
N LEU A 284 18.32 -4.08 5.61
CA LEU A 284 19.79 -4.14 5.49
C LEU A 284 20.37 -2.91 4.76
N ASN A 285 19.66 -2.41 3.74
CA ASN A 285 20.05 -1.19 3.05
C ASN A 285 19.84 0.06 3.92
N ALA A 286 18.79 0.08 4.74
CA ALA A 286 18.54 1.17 5.68
C ALA A 286 19.61 1.23 6.77
N GLU A 287 20.11 0.09 7.29
CA GLU A 287 21.21 0.05 8.25
C GLU A 287 22.48 0.75 7.73
N ALA A 288 22.78 0.60 6.42
CA ALA A 288 23.92 1.30 5.80
C ALA A 288 23.78 2.83 5.91
N PHE A 289 22.56 3.34 5.72
CA PHE A 289 22.27 4.76 5.87
C PHE A 289 22.18 5.19 7.34
N ALA A 290 21.67 4.36 8.23
CA ALA A 290 21.63 4.63 9.67
C ALA A 290 23.03 4.77 10.26
N CYS A 291 23.99 3.91 9.85
CA CYS A 291 25.40 3.99 10.24
C CYS A 291 26.12 5.27 9.74
N ALA A 292 25.47 6.07 8.90
CA ALA A 292 26.01 7.35 8.39
C ALA A 292 25.17 8.56 8.85
N LEU A 293 23.84 8.45 8.85
CA LEU A 293 22.89 9.53 9.10
C LEU A 293 22.26 9.49 10.51
N GLY A 294 22.52 8.44 11.27
CA GLY A 294 22.08 8.28 12.66
C GLY A 294 20.68 7.68 12.80
N LYS A 295 19.67 8.28 12.22
CA LYS A 295 18.27 7.80 12.27
C LYS A 295 17.63 7.89 10.88
N VAL A 296 17.19 6.76 10.37
CA VAL A 296 16.53 6.67 9.07
C VAL A 296 15.28 5.81 9.16
N TYR A 297 14.41 5.89 8.17
CA TYR A 297 13.33 4.92 7.99
C TYR A 297 13.04 4.70 6.51
N THR A 298 12.60 3.51 6.17
CA THR A 298 12.00 3.19 4.88
C THR A 298 10.47 3.14 5.05
N PHE A 299 9.76 3.47 3.99
CA PHE A 299 8.33 3.23 3.88
C PHE A 299 8.04 2.90 2.43
N GLY A 300 7.99 1.64 2.10
CA GLY A 300 7.94 1.16 0.73
C GLY A 300 7.34 -0.23 0.58
N PRO A 301 7.10 -0.65 -0.67
CA PRO A 301 6.56 -1.96 -0.98
C PRO A 301 7.59 -3.06 -0.72
N THR A 302 7.09 -4.20 -0.25
CA THR A 302 7.82 -5.45 -0.03
C THR A 302 7.01 -6.62 -0.59
N PHE A 303 7.69 -7.73 -0.90
CA PHE A 303 7.10 -8.82 -1.68
C PHE A 303 7.49 -10.17 -1.07
N ARG A 304 6.50 -11.07 -0.92
CA ARG A 304 6.71 -12.45 -0.46
C ARG A 304 5.92 -13.41 -1.34
N ALA A 305 6.59 -14.37 -1.95
CA ALA A 305 5.99 -15.35 -2.85
C ALA A 305 5.35 -16.55 -2.11
N GLU A 306 5.03 -16.38 -0.84
CA GLU A 306 4.42 -17.39 0.00
C GLU A 306 3.09 -17.89 -0.59
N ASN A 307 2.95 -19.20 -0.78
CA ASN A 307 1.70 -19.80 -1.24
C ASN A 307 0.69 -19.93 -0.08
N SER A 308 0.26 -18.79 0.44
CA SER A 308 -0.66 -18.70 1.56
C SER A 308 -1.96 -18.00 1.19
N ASN A 309 -3.09 -18.66 1.42
CA ASN A 309 -4.43 -18.15 1.17
C ASN A 309 -5.16 -17.66 2.43
N THR A 310 -4.46 -17.38 3.51
CA THR A 310 -5.08 -16.88 4.75
C THR A 310 -5.55 -15.43 4.62
N SER A 311 -6.32 -14.96 5.58
CA SER A 311 -6.77 -13.57 5.68
C SER A 311 -5.70 -12.57 6.12
N ARG A 312 -4.47 -13.05 6.37
CA ARG A 312 -3.36 -12.30 6.95
C ARG A 312 -2.16 -12.13 6.02
N HIS A 313 -2.18 -12.77 4.82
CA HIS A 313 -1.06 -12.76 3.88
C HIS A 313 -1.41 -12.05 2.57
N LEU A 314 -0.46 -11.28 2.08
CA LEU A 314 -0.42 -10.63 0.78
C LEU A 314 0.93 -10.91 0.14
N ALA A 315 0.95 -11.04 -1.18
CA ALA A 315 2.19 -11.17 -1.95
C ALA A 315 2.93 -9.83 -2.12
N GLU A 316 2.20 -8.72 -2.06
CA GLU A 316 2.71 -7.35 -2.09
C GLU A 316 2.07 -6.55 -0.96
N PHE A 317 2.88 -5.93 -0.13
CA PHE A 317 2.44 -5.10 1.00
C PHE A 317 3.49 -4.03 1.30
N TRP A 318 3.17 -3.07 2.17
CA TRP A 318 4.08 -1.98 2.52
C TRP A 318 4.67 -2.20 3.91
N MET A 319 5.95 -1.90 4.06
CA MET A 319 6.62 -1.93 5.36
C MET A 319 7.13 -0.55 5.75
N VAL A 320 7.05 -0.26 7.04
CA VAL A 320 7.69 0.86 7.71
C VAL A 320 8.84 0.29 8.52
N GLU A 321 10.07 0.65 8.19
CA GLU A 321 11.28 0.04 8.76
C GLU A 321 12.28 1.14 9.19
N PRO A 322 12.19 1.65 10.41
CA PRO A 322 13.18 2.58 10.97
C PRO A 322 14.42 1.84 11.46
N GLU A 323 15.57 2.51 11.34
CA GLU A 323 16.87 2.09 11.88
C GLU A 323 17.54 3.24 12.63
N LEU A 324 18.01 2.97 13.84
CA LEU A 324 18.56 3.92 14.78
C LEU A 324 20.00 3.53 15.16
N ALA A 325 20.97 4.36 14.81
CA ALA A 325 22.34 4.24 15.33
C ALA A 325 22.40 4.69 16.80
N TYR A 326 23.35 4.12 17.55
CA TYR A 326 23.54 4.34 18.99
C TYR A 326 22.31 3.97 19.84
N ALA A 327 21.55 2.96 19.38
CA ALA A 327 20.36 2.46 20.04
C ALA A 327 20.54 1.00 20.48
N ASP A 328 19.96 0.69 21.62
CA ASP A 328 19.79 -0.66 22.17
C ASP A 328 18.33 -1.13 21.98
N LEU A 329 18.05 -2.36 22.43
CA LEU A 329 16.70 -2.93 22.37
C LEU A 329 15.66 -2.08 23.09
N GLN A 330 16.01 -1.46 24.22
CA GLN A 330 15.09 -0.62 25.00
C GLN A 330 14.73 0.67 24.25
N THR A 331 15.70 1.25 23.56
CA THR A 331 15.50 2.43 22.71
C THR A 331 14.59 2.10 21.52
N ASP A 332 14.80 0.93 20.88
CA ASP A 332 13.97 0.43 19.79
C ASP A 332 12.53 0.20 20.22
N LEU A 333 12.33 -0.53 21.32
CA LEU A 333 11.02 -0.77 21.93
C LEU A 333 10.29 0.55 22.23
N SER A 334 11.01 1.52 22.80
CA SER A 334 10.42 2.83 23.12
C SER A 334 9.99 3.59 21.86
N CYS A 335 10.79 3.53 20.79
CA CYS A 335 10.48 4.14 19.50
C CYS A 335 9.25 3.48 18.88
N ALA A 336 9.23 2.15 18.81
CA ALA A 336 8.13 1.36 18.25
C ALA A 336 6.80 1.59 18.99
N ALA A 337 6.81 1.56 20.32
CA ALA A 337 5.64 1.82 21.15
C ALA A 337 5.12 3.26 20.97
N SER A 338 6.04 4.24 20.87
CA SER A 338 5.68 5.65 20.65
C SER A 338 5.08 5.87 19.26
N TYR A 339 5.60 5.19 18.26
CA TYR A 339 5.08 5.23 16.89
C TYR A 339 3.65 4.66 16.81
N LEU A 340 3.40 3.48 17.38
CA LEU A 340 2.04 2.90 17.41
C LEU A 340 1.06 3.80 18.17
N ARG A 341 1.49 4.33 19.31
CA ARG A 341 0.67 5.27 20.07
C ARG A 341 0.30 6.50 19.26
N HIS A 342 1.27 7.08 18.54
CA HIS A 342 1.04 8.22 17.65
C HIS A 342 0.03 7.89 16.55
N CYS A 343 0.18 6.74 15.87
CA CYS A 343 -0.73 6.32 14.81
C CYS A 343 -2.16 6.12 15.31
N CYS A 344 -2.35 5.42 16.43
CA CYS A 344 -3.68 5.20 17.00
C CYS A 344 -4.34 6.52 17.44
N GLN A 345 -3.58 7.41 18.08
CA GLN A 345 -4.08 8.72 18.48
C GLN A 345 -4.45 9.57 17.26
N HIS A 346 -3.59 9.59 16.22
CA HIS A 346 -3.86 10.32 14.99
C HIS A 346 -5.17 9.89 14.32
N VAL A 347 -5.45 8.60 14.27
CA VAL A 347 -6.71 8.07 13.72
C VAL A 347 -7.91 8.48 14.57
N LEU A 348 -7.80 8.43 15.89
CA LEU A 348 -8.86 8.87 16.80
C LEU A 348 -9.19 10.35 16.64
N ASP A 349 -8.16 11.18 16.43
CA ASP A 349 -8.31 12.64 16.31
C ASP A 349 -8.83 13.07 14.94
N ASN A 350 -8.43 12.38 13.85
CA ASN A 350 -8.66 12.86 12.48
C ASN A 350 -9.68 12.02 11.70
N CYS A 351 -10.03 10.80 12.16
CA CYS A 351 -10.91 9.87 11.44
C CYS A 351 -12.13 9.42 12.26
N ALA A 352 -12.58 10.23 13.21
CA ALA A 352 -13.63 9.83 14.18
C ALA A 352 -14.92 9.34 13.51
N GLU A 353 -15.39 9.98 12.44
CA GLU A 353 -16.60 9.58 11.69
C GLU A 353 -16.40 8.20 11.02
N ASP A 354 -15.24 7.98 10.38
CA ASP A 354 -14.89 6.72 9.73
C ASP A 354 -14.72 5.58 10.73
N VAL A 355 -14.06 5.85 11.87
CA VAL A 355 -13.89 4.87 12.97
C VAL A 355 -15.24 4.46 13.54
N ALA A 356 -16.13 5.42 13.86
CA ALA A 356 -17.46 5.12 14.38
C ALA A 356 -18.33 4.32 13.39
N PHE A 357 -18.18 4.62 12.09
CA PHE A 357 -18.87 3.86 11.04
C PHE A 357 -18.34 2.42 10.94
N LEU A 358 -17.03 2.23 10.93
CA LEU A 358 -16.41 0.92 10.85
C LEU A 358 -16.66 0.10 12.11
N ASP A 359 -16.63 0.72 13.29
CA ASP A 359 -17.02 0.08 14.55
C ASP A 359 -18.39 -0.59 14.42
N LYS A 360 -19.42 0.18 14.11
CA LYS A 360 -20.80 -0.29 13.99
C LYS A 360 -21.02 -1.30 12.86
N ASN A 361 -20.38 -1.12 11.71
CA ASN A 361 -20.72 -1.84 10.48
C ASN A 361 -19.80 -3.01 10.16
N VAL A 362 -18.62 -3.07 10.79
CA VAL A 362 -17.59 -4.09 10.60
C VAL A 362 -17.22 -4.71 11.94
N PHE A 363 -16.60 -3.95 12.84
CA PHE A 363 -15.96 -4.45 14.05
C PHE A 363 -16.93 -5.13 15.02
N GLN A 364 -18.08 -4.49 15.32
CA GLN A 364 -19.12 -5.03 16.22
C GLN A 364 -19.91 -6.21 15.63
N ARG A 365 -19.63 -6.60 14.40
CA ARG A 365 -20.29 -7.75 13.76
C ARG A 365 -19.51 -9.04 13.88
N ASN A 366 -18.29 -8.95 14.36
CA ASN A 366 -17.50 -10.11 14.72
C ASN A 366 -17.73 -10.41 16.21
N ASP A 367 -18.23 -11.60 16.49
CA ASP A 367 -18.54 -12.07 17.85
C ASP A 367 -17.28 -12.11 18.74
N GLU A 368 -16.08 -12.23 18.14
CA GLU A 368 -14.81 -12.15 18.86
C GLU A 368 -14.56 -10.79 19.51
N ASN A 369 -15.21 -9.72 19.03
CA ASN A 369 -15.07 -8.36 19.54
C ASN A 369 -16.20 -7.98 20.53
N GLU A 370 -17.01 -8.94 20.97
CA GLU A 370 -18.12 -8.69 21.89
C GLU A 370 -17.63 -7.99 23.17
N GLY A 371 -18.30 -6.90 23.52
CA GLY A 371 -17.98 -6.12 24.73
C GLY A 371 -16.84 -5.10 24.58
N THR A 372 -16.27 -4.93 23.39
CA THR A 372 -15.21 -3.93 23.12
C THR A 372 -15.56 -3.13 21.86
N THR A 373 -15.33 -1.83 21.87
CA THR A 373 -15.48 -0.96 20.70
C THR A 373 -14.13 -0.78 19.98
N LEU A 374 -14.18 -0.43 18.69
CA LEU A 374 -12.97 -0.08 17.94
C LEU A 374 -12.26 1.14 18.56
N VAL A 375 -13.00 2.08 19.10
CA VAL A 375 -12.46 3.25 19.83
C VAL A 375 -11.69 2.81 21.08
N GLU A 376 -12.27 1.96 21.92
CA GLU A 376 -11.61 1.44 23.13
C GLU A 376 -10.35 0.64 22.78
N ARG A 377 -10.40 -0.16 21.71
CA ARG A 377 -9.24 -0.89 21.20
C ARG A 377 -8.10 0.06 20.83
N LEU A 378 -8.35 1.12 20.08
CA LEU A 378 -7.35 2.12 19.71
C LEU A 378 -6.84 2.91 20.92
N GLN A 379 -7.74 3.29 21.83
CA GLN A 379 -7.39 3.98 23.08
C GLN A 379 -6.49 3.14 23.98
N SER A 380 -6.63 1.81 24.00
CA SER A 380 -5.78 0.93 24.80
C SER A 380 -4.31 1.06 24.39
N VAL A 381 -4.00 1.13 23.09
CA VAL A 381 -2.63 1.38 22.61
C VAL A 381 -2.22 2.84 22.80
N ALA A 382 -3.12 3.79 22.51
CA ALA A 382 -2.80 5.22 22.60
C ALA A 382 -2.46 5.67 24.03
N THR A 383 -3.07 5.06 25.07
CA THR A 383 -3.00 5.57 26.44
C THR A 383 -2.35 4.64 27.47
N GLN A 384 -2.55 3.30 27.36
CA GLN A 384 -2.11 2.38 28.43
C GLN A 384 -0.61 2.04 28.37
N GLY A 385 0.00 2.09 27.17
CA GLY A 385 1.39 1.64 26.97
C GLY A 385 1.54 0.13 26.95
N PHE A 386 2.75 -0.33 26.61
CA PHE A 386 3.10 -1.74 26.50
C PHE A 386 3.67 -2.28 27.80
N LYS A 387 3.25 -3.49 28.19
CA LYS A 387 3.90 -4.25 29.26
C LYS A 387 4.99 -5.12 28.63
N ALA A 388 6.21 -5.05 29.14
CA ALA A 388 7.32 -5.84 28.63
C ALA A 388 7.50 -7.13 29.45
N ILE A 389 7.66 -8.26 28.75
CA ILE A 389 8.01 -9.58 29.30
C ILE A 389 9.03 -10.24 28.38
N THR A 390 9.80 -11.18 28.90
CA THR A 390 10.68 -12.01 28.08
C THR A 390 9.90 -13.14 27.39
N TYR A 391 10.43 -13.67 26.30
CA TYR A 391 9.86 -14.85 25.63
C TYR A 391 9.76 -16.05 26.62
N THR A 392 10.76 -16.24 27.48
CA THR A 392 10.73 -17.31 28.49
C THR A 392 9.56 -17.13 29.46
N GLU A 393 9.31 -15.90 29.93
CA GLU A 393 8.15 -15.59 30.77
C GLU A 393 6.83 -15.80 30.01
N ALA A 394 6.77 -15.40 28.73
CA ALA A 394 5.59 -15.61 27.90
C ALA A 394 5.25 -17.09 27.76
N VAL A 395 6.23 -17.95 27.46
CA VAL A 395 6.03 -19.40 27.38
C VAL A 395 5.56 -19.97 28.71
N ASN A 396 6.16 -19.56 29.85
CA ASN A 396 5.75 -20.04 31.18
C ASN A 396 4.28 -19.63 31.47
N LEU A 397 3.90 -18.40 31.20
CA LEU A 397 2.51 -17.91 31.39
C LEU A 397 1.50 -18.70 30.54
N LEU A 398 1.87 -19.04 29.31
CA LEU A 398 1.03 -19.85 28.44
C LEU A 398 0.88 -21.30 28.96
N LEU A 399 1.97 -21.92 29.41
CA LEU A 399 1.96 -23.27 29.98
C LEU A 399 1.15 -23.32 31.29
N GLU A 400 1.34 -22.35 32.18
CA GLU A 400 0.63 -22.23 33.46
C GLU A 400 -0.85 -21.93 33.30
N SER A 401 -1.29 -21.36 32.17
CA SER A 401 -2.68 -20.97 31.93
C SER A 401 -3.66 -22.12 31.91
N GLY A 402 -3.20 -23.32 31.59
CA GLY A 402 -4.04 -24.50 31.38
C GLY A 402 -4.97 -24.41 30.18
N ALA A 403 -4.84 -23.36 29.36
CA ALA A 403 -5.60 -23.21 28.12
C ALA A 403 -5.21 -24.28 27.10
N LYS A 404 -6.15 -24.65 26.23
CA LYS A 404 -5.87 -25.56 25.12
C LYS A 404 -5.64 -24.73 23.87
N PHE A 405 -4.45 -24.89 23.31
CA PHE A 405 -4.05 -24.26 22.05
C PHE A 405 -4.06 -25.30 20.92
N GLU A 406 -4.23 -24.84 19.69
CA GLU A 406 -4.14 -25.67 18.49
C GLU A 406 -2.68 -26.09 18.24
N PHE A 407 -1.75 -25.15 18.47
CA PHE A 407 -0.31 -25.36 18.33
C PHE A 407 0.37 -25.59 19.68
N PRO A 408 1.45 -26.41 19.74
CA PRO A 408 2.14 -26.67 20.98
C PRO A 408 2.84 -25.42 21.52
N VAL A 409 2.86 -25.29 22.85
CA VAL A 409 3.63 -24.26 23.56
C VAL A 409 4.88 -24.91 24.12
N GLU A 410 6.03 -24.61 23.52
CA GLU A 410 7.34 -25.12 23.95
C GLU A 410 8.38 -24.01 23.83
N TRP A 411 9.42 -24.04 24.71
CA TRP A 411 10.51 -23.09 24.59
C TRP A 411 11.36 -23.42 23.36
N GLY A 412 11.64 -22.41 22.51
CA GLY A 412 12.39 -22.58 21.27
C GLY A 412 11.52 -22.69 20.02
N VAL A 413 10.19 -22.61 20.15
CA VAL A 413 9.22 -22.64 19.04
C VAL A 413 8.60 -21.25 18.88
N ASP A 414 8.33 -20.84 17.65
CA ASP A 414 7.65 -19.55 17.39
C ASP A 414 6.26 -19.49 18.05
N LEU A 415 5.98 -18.38 18.70
CA LEU A 415 4.64 -18.08 19.20
C LEU A 415 3.69 -17.92 18.01
N GLN A 416 2.63 -18.70 18.01
CA GLN A 416 1.58 -18.57 17.01
C GLN A 416 0.59 -17.46 17.40
N SER A 417 -0.13 -16.92 16.43
CA SER A 417 -1.09 -15.83 16.68
C SER A 417 -2.10 -16.11 17.79
N GLU A 418 -2.47 -17.35 18.03
CA GLU A 418 -3.34 -17.71 19.17
C GLU A 418 -2.66 -17.47 20.51
N HIS A 419 -1.35 -17.80 20.61
CA HIS A 419 -0.54 -17.57 21.81
C HIS A 419 -0.37 -16.08 22.09
N GLU A 420 -0.03 -15.30 21.05
CA GLU A 420 0.14 -13.84 21.11
C GLU A 420 -1.15 -13.13 21.54
N ARG A 421 -2.28 -13.49 20.90
CA ARG A 421 -3.60 -12.97 21.27
C ARG A 421 -3.98 -13.35 22.69
N TYR A 422 -3.71 -14.59 23.11
CA TYR A 422 -4.00 -15.02 24.48
C TYR A 422 -3.24 -14.18 25.52
N LEU A 423 -1.95 -13.90 25.28
CA LEU A 423 -1.16 -13.00 26.14
C LEU A 423 -1.81 -11.61 26.22
N CYS A 424 -2.14 -11.02 25.08
CA CYS A 424 -2.74 -9.70 25.04
C CYS A 424 -4.13 -9.63 25.67
N GLU A 425 -5.01 -10.58 25.34
CA GLU A 425 -6.42 -10.51 25.64
C GLU A 425 -6.80 -11.13 26.99
N LYS A 426 -6.11 -12.20 27.40
CA LYS A 426 -6.46 -12.97 28.60
C LYS A 426 -5.51 -12.72 29.76
N VAL A 427 -4.20 -12.59 29.49
CA VAL A 427 -3.20 -12.44 30.56
C VAL A 427 -3.04 -10.95 30.94
N PHE A 428 -2.82 -10.08 29.96
CA PHE A 428 -2.46 -8.68 30.24
C PHE A 428 -3.61 -7.70 30.01
N ASN A 429 -4.65 -8.10 29.32
CA ASN A 429 -5.79 -7.25 28.92
C ASN A 429 -5.32 -5.91 28.31
N GLY A 430 -4.43 -6.00 27.33
CA GLY A 430 -3.81 -4.85 26.66
C GLY A 430 -2.58 -5.22 25.82
N PRO A 431 -1.90 -4.21 25.26
CA PRO A 431 -0.72 -4.45 24.44
C PRO A 431 0.49 -4.94 25.24
N VAL A 432 1.26 -5.86 24.64
CA VAL A 432 2.42 -6.53 25.27
C VAL A 432 3.64 -6.46 24.37
N ALA A 433 4.82 -6.23 24.93
CA ALA A 433 6.09 -6.39 24.25
C ALA A 433 6.76 -7.67 24.76
N VAL A 434 7.08 -8.59 23.86
CA VAL A 434 7.81 -9.81 24.18
C VAL A 434 9.24 -9.65 23.69
N THR A 435 10.24 -9.89 24.57
CA THR A 435 11.66 -9.68 24.28
C THR A 435 12.47 -10.95 24.43
N ASP A 436 13.72 -10.93 23.97
CA ASP A 436 14.72 -11.96 24.23
C ASP A 436 14.32 -13.36 23.75
N TYR A 437 14.06 -13.46 22.46
CA TYR A 437 13.67 -14.68 21.77
C TYR A 437 14.83 -15.67 21.62
N PRO A 438 14.55 -16.99 21.52
CA PRO A 438 15.57 -17.97 21.20
C PRO A 438 16.26 -17.66 19.86
N LYS A 439 17.59 -17.76 19.83
CA LYS A 439 18.40 -17.41 18.65
C LYS A 439 18.09 -18.27 17.42
N ASP A 440 17.61 -19.50 17.63
CA ASP A 440 17.44 -20.49 16.56
C ASP A 440 16.17 -20.25 15.73
N ILE A 441 15.26 -19.41 16.24
CA ILE A 441 14.02 -19.03 15.54
C ILE A 441 14.04 -17.57 15.04
N LYS A 442 15.17 -16.86 15.17
CA LYS A 442 15.29 -15.45 14.77
C LYS A 442 16.49 -15.25 13.82
N ALA A 443 16.45 -14.21 13.02
CA ALA A 443 17.40 -13.94 11.94
C ALA A 443 18.85 -13.73 12.42
N PHE A 444 19.80 -13.94 11.52
CA PHE A 444 21.25 -13.88 11.76
C PHE A 444 21.74 -12.52 12.25
N TYR A 445 21.10 -11.43 11.84
CA TYR A 445 21.50 -10.07 12.13
C TYR A 445 21.08 -9.58 13.52
N MET A 446 20.31 -10.35 14.27
CA MET A 446 19.86 -9.96 15.61
C MET A 446 20.98 -10.19 16.64
N ARG A 447 21.19 -9.22 17.53
CA ARG A 447 22.27 -9.24 18.52
C ARG A 447 22.12 -10.42 19.46
N LEU A 448 23.14 -11.28 19.50
CA LEU A 448 23.20 -12.41 20.44
C LEU A 448 23.40 -11.89 21.87
N ASN A 449 22.51 -12.28 22.78
CA ASN A 449 22.61 -11.94 24.20
C ASN A 449 23.78 -12.69 24.88
N ASP A 450 24.19 -12.20 26.05
CA ASP A 450 25.36 -12.76 26.76
C ASP A 450 25.13 -14.20 27.28
N ASP A 451 23.88 -14.65 27.32
CA ASP A 451 23.53 -16.05 27.65
C ASP A 451 23.88 -17.03 26.52
N GLY A 452 24.16 -16.53 25.32
CA GLY A 452 24.48 -17.31 24.12
C GLY A 452 23.31 -18.15 23.57
N LYS A 453 22.10 -17.97 24.10
CA LYS A 453 20.89 -18.75 23.75
C LYS A 453 19.78 -17.89 23.16
N THR A 454 19.71 -16.63 23.59
CA THR A 454 18.68 -15.68 23.15
C THR A 454 19.29 -14.54 22.34
N VAL A 455 18.44 -13.81 21.61
CA VAL A 455 18.79 -12.60 20.87
C VAL A 455 17.97 -11.41 21.38
N ALA A 456 18.52 -10.22 21.28
CA ALA A 456 17.87 -8.97 21.65
C ALA A 456 16.81 -8.57 20.61
N ALA A 457 15.79 -9.41 20.47
CA ALA A 457 14.61 -9.20 19.63
C ALA A 457 13.44 -8.68 20.46
N VAL A 458 12.49 -8.05 19.82
CA VAL A 458 11.23 -7.61 20.41
C VAL A 458 10.09 -7.72 19.40
N ASP A 459 8.98 -8.29 19.86
CA ASP A 459 7.72 -8.25 19.12
C ASP A 459 6.67 -7.48 19.94
N LEU A 460 6.03 -6.47 19.32
CA LEU A 460 4.93 -5.73 19.94
C LEU A 460 3.63 -6.37 19.52
N LEU A 461 2.93 -6.91 20.50
CA LEU A 461 1.68 -7.62 20.35
C LEU A 461 0.50 -6.72 20.74
N VAL A 462 -0.59 -6.80 19.98
CA VAL A 462 -1.81 -6.04 20.24
C VAL A 462 -3.04 -6.96 20.21
N PRO A 463 -4.10 -6.64 20.99
CA PRO A 463 -5.33 -7.43 21.00
C PRO A 463 -5.97 -7.55 19.60
N GLY A 464 -6.49 -8.71 19.27
CA GLY A 464 -7.19 -9.01 18.03
C GLY A 464 -6.30 -9.27 16.80
N VAL A 465 -5.01 -8.89 16.86
CA VAL A 465 -4.05 -9.11 15.75
C VAL A 465 -2.91 -10.03 16.16
N GLY A 466 -2.36 -9.89 17.36
CA GLY A 466 -1.10 -10.49 17.77
C GLY A 466 0.07 -9.57 17.39
N GLU A 467 1.14 -10.11 16.82
CA GLU A 467 2.30 -9.34 16.39
C GLU A 467 1.94 -8.27 15.35
N LEU A 468 2.28 -7.03 15.66
CA LEU A 468 2.11 -5.87 14.79
C LEU A 468 3.47 -5.26 14.38
N ILE A 469 4.46 -5.29 15.26
CA ILE A 469 5.83 -4.86 15.02
C ILE A 469 6.77 -5.96 15.49
N GLY A 470 7.75 -6.30 14.64
CA GLY A 470 8.92 -7.10 15.01
C GLY A 470 10.19 -6.27 14.88
N GLY A 471 11.07 -6.29 15.88
CA GLY A 471 12.29 -5.50 15.90
C GLY A 471 13.45 -6.19 16.64
N SER A 472 14.63 -5.59 16.58
CA SER A 472 15.78 -6.06 17.34
C SER A 472 16.88 -5.01 17.44
N GLN A 473 17.71 -5.14 18.46
CA GLN A 473 19.07 -4.63 18.36
C GLN A 473 19.84 -5.46 17.34
N ARG A 474 20.64 -4.81 16.51
CA ARG A 474 21.40 -5.45 15.43
C ARG A 474 22.75 -5.94 15.96
N GLU A 475 23.28 -7.03 15.39
CA GLU A 475 24.59 -7.55 15.77
C GLU A 475 25.70 -6.63 15.22
N GLU A 476 26.36 -5.91 16.10
CA GLU A 476 27.43 -4.99 15.78
C GLU A 476 28.83 -5.64 15.82
N ARG A 477 28.94 -6.81 16.44
CA ARG A 477 30.23 -7.54 16.60
C ARG A 477 30.49 -8.38 15.36
N LEU A 478 31.58 -8.06 14.65
CA LEU A 478 31.90 -8.67 13.37
C LEU A 478 32.03 -10.22 13.44
N ASP A 479 32.78 -10.71 14.42
CA ASP A 479 33.03 -12.15 14.59
C ASP A 479 31.75 -12.93 14.95
N VAL A 480 30.86 -12.31 15.69
CA VAL A 480 29.56 -12.91 16.05
C VAL A 480 28.64 -12.92 14.85
N LEU A 481 28.56 -11.81 14.09
CA LEU A 481 27.73 -11.73 12.89
C LEU A 481 28.14 -12.79 11.86
N GLU A 482 29.44 -12.88 11.51
CA GLU A 482 29.93 -13.87 10.54
C GLU A 482 29.66 -15.30 11.00
N ARG A 483 29.79 -15.59 12.30
CA ARG A 483 29.45 -16.89 12.85
C ARG A 483 27.96 -17.20 12.72
N ARG A 484 27.08 -16.24 13.05
CA ARG A 484 25.63 -16.40 12.93
C ARG A 484 25.19 -16.61 11.48
N MET A 485 25.81 -15.90 10.53
CA MET A 485 25.56 -16.11 9.10
C MET A 485 25.86 -17.55 8.71
N ARG A 486 27.03 -18.07 9.06
CA ARG A 486 27.42 -19.46 8.75
C ARG A 486 26.53 -20.49 9.44
N GLU A 487 26.09 -20.25 10.69
CA GLU A 487 25.14 -21.11 11.40
C GLU A 487 23.81 -21.23 10.65
N MET A 488 23.42 -20.21 9.88
CA MET A 488 22.20 -20.17 9.06
C MET A 488 22.45 -20.47 7.57
N ASN A 489 23.62 -21.03 7.21
CA ASN A 489 24.02 -21.36 5.85
C ASN A 489 24.07 -20.15 4.89
N LEU A 490 24.40 -18.97 5.42
CA LEU A 490 24.67 -17.77 4.65
C LEU A 490 26.18 -17.52 4.62
N GLU A 491 26.74 -17.34 3.43
CA GLU A 491 28.15 -17.00 3.31
C GLU A 491 28.33 -15.48 3.46
N PRO A 492 29.25 -15.00 4.34
CA PRO A 492 29.51 -13.58 4.54
C PRO A 492 29.87 -12.83 3.26
N GLU A 493 30.44 -13.53 2.29
CA GLU A 493 30.81 -13.00 0.96
C GLU A 493 29.61 -12.58 0.12
N ASP A 494 28.47 -13.21 0.30
CA ASP A 494 27.23 -12.87 -0.43
C ASP A 494 26.64 -11.52 0.06
N LEU A 495 26.91 -11.17 1.31
CA LEU A 495 26.52 -9.91 1.94
C LEU A 495 27.75 -9.10 2.38
N TRP A 496 28.85 -9.14 1.60
CA TRP A 496 30.11 -8.49 1.93
C TRP A 496 29.96 -7.01 2.33
N TRP A 497 29.08 -6.28 1.64
CA TRP A 497 28.80 -4.87 1.90
C TRP A 497 28.12 -4.64 3.26
N TYR A 498 27.31 -5.57 3.72
CA TYR A 498 26.67 -5.55 5.03
C TYR A 498 27.65 -5.89 6.16
N VAL A 499 28.51 -6.88 5.90
CA VAL A 499 29.64 -7.23 6.80
C VAL A 499 30.61 -6.06 6.94
N ASP A 500 30.88 -5.31 5.87
CA ASP A 500 31.76 -4.14 5.89
C ASP A 500 31.25 -3.03 6.83
N LEU A 501 29.95 -2.90 7.08
CA LEU A 501 29.42 -1.98 8.08
C LEU A 501 29.95 -2.28 9.48
N ARG A 502 30.34 -3.53 9.77
CA ARG A 502 30.93 -3.95 11.05
C ARG A 502 32.44 -3.76 11.10
N LYS A 503 33.08 -3.68 9.93
CA LYS A 503 34.54 -3.42 9.83
C LYS A 503 34.88 -1.94 9.95
N TYR A 504 34.01 -1.06 9.48
CA TYR A 504 34.31 0.36 9.28
C TYR A 504 33.46 1.26 10.19
N GLY A 505 33.73 1.22 11.50
CA GLY A 505 33.12 2.13 12.47
C GLY A 505 31.71 1.70 12.89
N SER A 506 31.54 0.42 13.16
CA SER A 506 30.28 -0.10 13.71
C SER A 506 29.90 0.53 15.05
N VAL A 507 28.61 0.70 15.26
CA VAL A 507 28.02 1.19 16.52
C VAL A 507 26.87 0.28 16.91
N PRO A 508 26.49 0.19 18.20
CA PRO A 508 25.20 -0.39 18.56
C PRO A 508 24.08 0.31 17.78
N HIS A 509 23.22 -0.45 17.14
CA HIS A 509 22.09 0.08 16.40
C HIS A 509 20.92 -0.90 16.46
N ALA A 510 19.73 -0.40 16.27
CA ALA A 510 18.50 -1.16 16.43
C ALA A 510 17.43 -0.63 15.47
N GLY A 511 16.44 -1.46 15.20
CA GLY A 511 15.33 -1.08 14.34
C GLY A 511 14.23 -2.12 14.33
N PHE A 512 13.12 -1.75 13.73
CA PHE A 512 11.96 -2.62 13.66
C PHE A 512 11.27 -2.58 12.28
N GLY A 513 10.48 -3.59 12.00
CA GLY A 513 9.60 -3.66 10.85
C GLY A 513 8.13 -3.66 11.27
N LEU A 514 7.32 -2.86 10.58
CA LEU A 514 5.86 -2.85 10.72
C LEU A 514 5.22 -3.06 9.36
N GLY A 515 4.41 -4.13 9.24
CA GLY A 515 3.55 -4.31 8.08
C GLY A 515 2.41 -3.29 8.09
N PHE A 516 2.43 -2.35 7.14
CA PHE A 516 1.50 -1.23 7.15
C PHE A 516 0.04 -1.66 6.99
N GLU A 517 -0.23 -2.70 6.23
CA GLU A 517 -1.57 -3.29 6.09
C GLU A 517 -2.09 -3.86 7.41
N ARG A 518 -1.22 -4.47 8.24
CA ARG A 518 -1.62 -4.93 9.59
C ARG A 518 -1.99 -3.76 10.48
N LEU A 519 -1.27 -2.62 10.40
CA LEU A 519 -1.63 -1.41 11.12
C LEU A 519 -2.99 -0.87 10.65
N VAL A 520 -3.24 -0.84 9.33
CA VAL A 520 -4.55 -0.41 8.80
C VAL A 520 -5.65 -1.37 9.25
N GLN A 521 -5.43 -2.70 9.23
CA GLN A 521 -6.37 -3.68 9.79
C GLN A 521 -6.69 -3.39 11.26
N TYR A 522 -5.65 -3.15 12.05
CA TYR A 522 -5.80 -2.84 13.47
C TYR A 522 -6.66 -1.59 13.68
N CYS A 523 -6.39 -0.52 12.93
CA CYS A 523 -7.08 0.76 13.07
C CYS A 523 -8.49 0.79 12.47
N THR A 524 -8.81 -0.14 11.57
CA THR A 524 -10.12 -0.20 10.89
C THR A 524 -11.04 -1.31 11.38
N GLY A 525 -10.51 -2.27 12.12
CA GLY A 525 -11.23 -3.47 12.53
C GLY A 525 -11.56 -4.44 11.38
N MET A 526 -10.92 -4.29 10.22
CA MET A 526 -11.12 -5.18 9.09
C MET A 526 -10.48 -6.55 9.35
N GLU A 527 -11.22 -7.63 9.10
CA GLU A 527 -10.76 -9.00 9.36
C GLU A 527 -9.79 -9.52 8.29
N ASN A 528 -9.93 -9.08 7.05
CA ASN A 528 -9.13 -9.57 5.94
C ASN A 528 -8.21 -8.50 5.39
N ILE A 529 -6.91 -8.78 5.36
CA ILE A 529 -5.87 -7.86 4.90
C ILE A 529 -6.08 -7.41 3.43
N ARG A 530 -6.77 -8.22 2.61
CA ARG A 530 -7.11 -7.89 1.21
C ARG A 530 -8.09 -6.71 1.07
N ASP A 531 -8.73 -6.32 2.18
CA ASP A 531 -9.71 -5.23 2.20
C ASP A 531 -9.12 -3.89 2.67
N VAL A 532 -7.85 -3.87 3.09
CA VAL A 532 -7.16 -2.67 3.56
C VAL A 532 -6.07 -2.16 2.61
N ILE A 533 -5.85 -2.86 1.51
CA ILE A 533 -4.98 -2.43 0.40
C ILE A 533 -5.84 -2.19 -0.85
N PRO A 534 -5.56 -1.15 -1.67
CA PRO A 534 -6.39 -0.80 -2.83
C PRO A 534 -6.58 -1.94 -3.82
N PHE A 535 -5.49 -2.58 -4.26
CA PHE A 535 -5.46 -3.68 -5.22
C PHE A 535 -4.61 -4.82 -4.66
N PRO A 536 -5.22 -5.80 -3.95
CA PRO A 536 -4.49 -6.87 -3.28
C PRO A 536 -3.83 -7.83 -4.27
N ARG A 537 -2.62 -8.30 -3.94
CA ARG A 537 -1.87 -9.34 -4.65
C ARG A 537 -1.78 -10.57 -3.75
N TYR A 538 -2.22 -11.72 -4.24
CA TYR A 538 -2.21 -12.99 -3.51
C TYR A 538 -2.23 -14.17 -4.50
N PRO A 539 -1.95 -15.41 -4.09
CA PRO A 539 -1.92 -16.55 -4.99
C PRO A 539 -3.15 -16.64 -5.89
N GLY A 540 -2.91 -16.70 -7.23
CA GLY A 540 -3.96 -16.76 -8.23
C GLY A 540 -4.67 -15.45 -8.54
N HIS A 541 -4.21 -14.31 -8.01
CA HIS A 541 -4.85 -13.01 -8.26
C HIS A 541 -3.85 -11.86 -8.35
N ALA A 542 -3.77 -11.29 -9.55
CA ALA A 542 -2.98 -10.09 -9.86
C ALA A 542 -3.73 -9.13 -10.81
N ASP A 543 -5.06 -9.26 -10.89
CA ASP A 543 -5.93 -8.44 -11.74
C ASP A 543 -5.92 -6.97 -11.29
N PHE A 544 -6.20 -6.08 -12.21
CA PHE A 544 -6.13 -4.62 -12.09
C PHE A 544 -4.66 -4.12 -12.08
#